data_4f5d526a6ca397412801ebc704b7366c
#
_entry.id   4f5d526a6ca397412801ebc704b7366c
#
_cell.length_a   1.000
_cell.length_b   1.000
_cell.length_c   1.000
_cell.angle_alpha   90.00
_cell.angle_beta   90.00
_cell.angle_gamma   90.00
#
_symmetry.space_group_name_H-M   'P 1'
#
loop_
_entity.id
_entity.type
_entity.pdbx_description
1 polymer ?
#
loop_
_entity_poly.entity_id
_entity_poly.type
_entity_poly.pdbx_seq_one_letter_code
_entity_poly.pdbx_strand_id
1 'polypeptide(L)'
;MKFDLTFGALLTAVSLSLNAYATDTIRVATFNVSMDATNYTAKGEPIKSDALVKALTSNTQQIKNIAEIIQRVRPDIILLNEFDFVPKEQGIDYFKTHYLAVSQNKQKAIDYPYSYIAPVNTGLATEFDLDNDGKKSKVMGDAQGFGFFEGHYGMAILSKYPIDFDKIRTLQTFKYKDMPNAKMPLMPKTGENWYNAQEWQALRLSSKSFWDVPVVIDNKAVHILASHPTPPVFDGEEDRNGKRNHDEIRLIADYVANAGYLYDDNGKKGGLESQSRFVILGDLNAAPEGDKARLETTDQLLKNPLINAQFVPKSAGAKQQYELAYAQHFTANWQARVDYVLPSTYGLDIKEGGVFWPVESNEQYRLIKDRSASSDHRLVWLDLVIK
;
A
#
# COMPACT_ATOMS: atom_id res chain seq x y z
N MET A 1 -43.71 -37.06 71.52
CA MET A 1 -43.66 -36.87 70.09
C MET A 1 -42.90 -35.55 69.80
N LYS A 2 -41.60 -35.66 69.43
CA LYS A 2 -40.76 -34.49 69.06
C LYS A 2 -40.68 -34.48 67.56
N PHE A 3 -41.04 -33.37 66.96
CA PHE A 3 -40.87 -33.13 65.53
C PHE A 3 -39.58 -32.32 65.32
N ASP A 4 -38.58 -32.92 64.68
CA ASP A 4 -37.41 -32.20 64.19
C ASP A 4 -37.66 -31.65 62.79
N LEU A 5 -37.60 -30.32 62.65
CA LEU A 5 -37.62 -29.62 61.35
C LEU A 5 -36.18 -29.41 60.92
N THR A 6 -35.73 -30.11 59.90
CA THR A 6 -34.47 -29.85 59.19
C THR A 6 -34.71 -28.83 58.09
N PHE A 7 -34.10 -27.64 58.19
CA PHE A 7 -34.06 -26.61 57.17
C PHE A 7 -32.91 -26.93 56.17
N GLY A 8 -33.26 -27.30 54.95
CA GLY A 8 -32.29 -27.43 53.86
C GLY A 8 -32.03 -26.08 53.18
N ALA A 9 -30.83 -25.59 53.28
CA ALA A 9 -30.39 -24.39 52.54
C ALA A 9 -30.00 -24.77 51.10
N LEU A 10 -30.77 -24.26 50.17
CA LEU A 10 -30.47 -24.38 48.74
C LEU A 10 -29.48 -23.29 48.35
N LEU A 11 -28.19 -23.64 48.12
CA LEU A 11 -27.19 -22.75 47.53
C LEU A 11 -27.38 -22.73 45.98
N THR A 12 -27.94 -21.66 45.47
CA THR A 12 -27.94 -21.36 44.02
C THR A 12 -26.56 -20.80 43.63
N ALA A 13 -25.75 -21.62 42.96
CA ALA A 13 -24.55 -21.16 42.34
C ALA A 13 -24.88 -20.36 41.07
N VAL A 14 -24.68 -19.05 41.11
CA VAL A 14 -24.74 -18.17 39.91
C VAL A 14 -23.39 -18.32 39.21
N SER A 15 -23.36 -19.08 38.11
CA SER A 15 -22.23 -19.13 37.21
C SER A 15 -22.21 -17.86 36.36
N LEU A 16 -21.34 -16.91 36.71
CA LEU A 16 -20.95 -15.80 35.83
C LEU A 16 -20.13 -16.38 34.69
N SER A 17 -20.76 -16.59 33.53
CA SER A 17 -20.06 -16.81 32.29
C SER A 17 -19.35 -15.50 31.89
N LEU A 18 -18.06 -15.43 32.16
CA LEU A 18 -17.17 -14.45 31.53
C LEU A 18 -17.20 -14.74 30.02
N ASN A 19 -17.99 -13.99 29.28
CA ASN A 19 -17.82 -13.89 27.84
C ASN A 19 -16.43 -13.27 27.61
N ALA A 20 -15.43 -14.10 27.39
CA ALA A 20 -14.18 -13.65 26.78
C ALA A 20 -14.57 -13.14 25.39
N TYR A 21 -14.68 -11.82 25.23
CA TYR A 21 -14.73 -11.22 23.90
C TYR A 21 -13.48 -11.70 23.18
N ALA A 22 -13.67 -12.53 22.16
CA ALA A 22 -12.61 -12.84 21.23
C ALA A 22 -12.15 -11.50 20.66
N THR A 23 -10.94 -11.08 20.99
CA THR A 23 -10.35 -9.88 20.42
C THR A 23 -10.16 -10.17 18.93
N ASP A 24 -10.91 -9.46 18.06
CA ASP A 24 -10.86 -9.72 16.65
C ASP A 24 -9.48 -9.39 16.12
N THR A 25 -8.82 -10.45 15.66
CA THR A 25 -7.54 -10.34 14.96
C THR A 25 -7.82 -10.22 13.48
N ILE A 26 -7.36 -9.17 12.86
CA ILE A 26 -7.44 -8.96 11.41
C ILE A 26 -6.06 -9.05 10.80
N ARG A 27 -5.94 -9.67 9.64
CA ARG A 27 -4.71 -9.67 8.83
C ARG A 27 -4.79 -8.57 7.78
N VAL A 28 -3.86 -7.61 7.86
CA VAL A 28 -3.74 -6.50 6.91
C VAL A 28 -2.45 -6.66 6.13
N ALA A 29 -2.50 -6.46 4.80
CA ALA A 29 -1.36 -6.68 3.92
C ALA A 29 -1.20 -5.59 2.86
N THR A 30 0.00 -5.50 2.30
CA THR A 30 0.30 -4.78 1.06
C THR A 30 1.09 -5.67 0.12
N PHE A 31 0.87 -5.50 -1.19
CA PHE A 31 1.60 -6.23 -2.21
C PHE A 31 1.68 -5.39 -3.49
N ASN A 32 2.89 -5.01 -3.91
CA ASN A 32 3.11 -4.54 -5.27
C ASN A 32 3.08 -5.76 -6.18
N VAL A 33 2.03 -5.86 -6.99
CA VAL A 33 1.69 -7.07 -7.77
C VAL A 33 2.26 -7.07 -9.18
N SER A 34 2.90 -5.97 -9.62
CA SER A 34 3.36 -5.80 -11.01
C SER A 34 2.27 -6.19 -12.03
N MET A 35 1.00 -5.85 -11.73
CA MET A 35 -0.14 -6.05 -12.64
C MET A 35 -0.37 -4.79 -13.46
N ASP A 36 0.68 -4.31 -14.06
CA ASP A 36 0.77 -3.13 -14.91
C ASP A 36 1.06 -3.51 -16.38
N ALA A 37 0.73 -2.61 -17.29
CA ALA A 37 0.84 -2.85 -18.73
C ALA A 37 2.27 -3.19 -19.19
N THR A 38 3.32 -2.67 -18.51
CA THR A 38 4.70 -2.97 -18.91
C THR A 38 5.06 -4.43 -18.71
N ASN A 39 4.49 -5.07 -17.69
CA ASN A 39 4.73 -6.48 -17.41
C ASN A 39 4.05 -7.42 -18.42
N TYR A 40 3.04 -6.94 -19.14
CA TYR A 40 2.27 -7.71 -20.13
C TYR A 40 2.55 -7.30 -21.58
N THR A 41 3.45 -6.35 -21.81
CA THR A 41 3.83 -5.88 -23.14
C THR A 41 5.18 -6.47 -23.52
N ALA A 42 5.28 -7.06 -24.71
CA ALA A 42 6.55 -7.58 -25.20
C ALA A 42 7.57 -6.45 -25.41
N LYS A 43 8.85 -6.76 -25.20
CA LYS A 43 9.92 -5.77 -25.36
C LYS A 43 9.91 -5.17 -26.76
N GLY A 44 9.83 -3.85 -26.84
CA GLY A 44 9.81 -3.09 -28.11
C GLY A 44 8.42 -2.82 -28.67
N GLU A 45 7.37 -3.41 -28.09
CA GLU A 45 5.99 -3.11 -28.46
C GLU A 45 5.46 -1.88 -27.69
N PRO A 46 4.51 -1.14 -28.27
CA PRO A 46 3.86 -0.02 -27.60
C PRO A 46 3.08 -0.49 -26.35
N ILE A 47 3.32 0.18 -25.23
CA ILE A 47 2.59 -0.09 -23.97
C ILE A 47 1.18 0.49 -24.09
N LYS A 48 0.15 -0.37 -23.95
CA LYS A 48 -1.26 -0.05 -24.14
C LYS A 48 -2.07 -0.20 -22.88
N SER A 49 -3.05 0.67 -22.68
CA SER A 49 -3.92 0.69 -21.49
C SER A 49 -4.82 -0.54 -21.33
N ASP A 50 -4.98 -1.36 -22.37
CA ASP A 50 -5.77 -2.60 -22.33
C ASP A 50 -4.95 -3.86 -21.99
N ALA A 51 -3.64 -3.71 -21.75
CA ALA A 51 -2.73 -4.86 -21.54
C ALA A 51 -3.10 -5.67 -20.30
N LEU A 52 -3.44 -5.02 -19.17
CA LEU A 52 -3.91 -5.72 -17.97
C LEU A 52 -5.20 -6.49 -18.24
N VAL A 53 -6.18 -5.89 -18.92
CA VAL A 53 -7.45 -6.54 -19.24
C VAL A 53 -7.22 -7.78 -20.10
N LYS A 54 -6.33 -7.69 -21.10
CA LYS A 54 -5.93 -8.84 -21.93
C LYS A 54 -5.24 -9.93 -21.09
N ALA A 55 -4.34 -9.56 -20.20
CA ALA A 55 -3.65 -10.50 -19.33
C ALA A 55 -4.62 -11.24 -18.39
N LEU A 56 -5.58 -10.52 -17.80
CA LEU A 56 -6.64 -11.09 -16.97
C LEU A 56 -7.50 -12.10 -17.76
N THR A 57 -7.97 -11.71 -18.94
CA THR A 57 -8.84 -12.57 -19.77
C THR A 57 -8.11 -13.74 -20.41
N SER A 58 -6.78 -13.64 -20.61
CA SER A 58 -5.92 -14.71 -21.12
C SER A 58 -5.49 -15.75 -20.07
N ASN A 59 -5.95 -15.61 -18.84
CA ASN A 59 -5.65 -16.54 -17.76
C ASN A 59 -4.14 -16.69 -17.48
N THR A 60 -3.44 -15.56 -17.44
CA THR A 60 -1.98 -15.44 -17.34
C THR A 60 -1.45 -16.10 -16.06
N GLN A 61 -0.33 -16.83 -16.17
CA GLN A 61 0.24 -17.59 -15.03
C GLN A 61 0.72 -16.67 -13.91
N GLN A 62 1.28 -15.50 -14.23
CA GLN A 62 1.72 -14.51 -13.24
C GLN A 62 0.55 -14.09 -12.34
N ILE A 63 -0.62 -13.80 -12.93
CA ILE A 63 -1.83 -13.41 -12.19
C ILE A 63 -2.34 -14.57 -11.30
N LYS A 64 -2.28 -15.82 -11.79
CA LYS A 64 -2.60 -17.00 -10.98
C LYS A 64 -1.68 -17.14 -9.77
N ASN A 65 -0.39 -16.90 -9.98
CA ASN A 65 0.60 -16.96 -8.90
C ASN A 65 0.39 -15.84 -7.86
N ILE A 66 0.04 -14.62 -8.30
CA ILE A 66 -0.38 -13.53 -7.39
C ILE A 66 -1.59 -13.96 -6.56
N ALA A 67 -2.62 -14.50 -7.21
CA ALA A 67 -3.81 -14.99 -6.51
C ALA A 67 -3.48 -16.13 -5.53
N GLU A 68 -2.59 -17.07 -5.92
CA GLU A 68 -2.12 -18.14 -5.03
C GLU A 68 -1.41 -17.58 -3.80
N ILE A 69 -0.52 -16.59 -3.95
CA ILE A 69 0.16 -15.93 -2.83
C ILE A 69 -0.88 -15.32 -1.87
N ILE A 70 -1.86 -14.59 -2.40
CA ILE A 70 -2.94 -13.99 -1.59
C ILE A 70 -3.77 -15.07 -0.88
N GLN A 71 -4.11 -16.17 -1.57
CA GLN A 71 -4.85 -17.29 -0.98
C GLN A 71 -4.05 -18.03 0.10
N ARG A 72 -2.72 -18.04 0.05
CA ARG A 72 -1.86 -18.64 1.08
C ARG A 72 -1.75 -17.75 2.30
N VAL A 73 -1.54 -16.45 2.12
CA VAL A 73 -1.40 -15.48 3.22
C VAL A 73 -2.74 -15.14 3.85
N ARG A 74 -3.83 -15.14 3.05
CA ARG A 74 -5.22 -14.91 3.49
C ARG A 74 -5.46 -13.59 4.23
N PRO A 75 -5.03 -12.44 3.71
CA PRO A 75 -5.32 -11.16 4.34
C PRO A 75 -6.84 -10.89 4.39
N ASP A 76 -7.27 -10.14 5.39
CA ASP A 76 -8.63 -9.65 5.50
C ASP A 76 -8.80 -8.34 4.76
N ILE A 77 -7.73 -7.53 4.75
CA ILE A 77 -7.63 -6.29 3.99
C ILE A 77 -6.27 -6.30 3.28
N ILE A 78 -6.25 -5.98 1.99
CA ILE A 78 -5.01 -5.89 1.21
C ILE A 78 -5.02 -4.71 0.27
N LEU A 79 -3.89 -3.98 0.24
CA LEU A 79 -3.57 -3.01 -0.81
C LEU A 79 -2.74 -3.70 -1.88
N LEU A 80 -3.14 -3.54 -3.14
CA LEU A 80 -2.38 -3.91 -4.32
C LEU A 80 -1.81 -2.64 -4.95
N ASN A 81 -0.49 -2.54 -5.05
CA ASN A 81 0.20 -1.51 -5.82
C ASN A 81 0.56 -2.05 -7.21
N GLU A 82 0.71 -1.16 -8.19
CA GLU A 82 0.92 -1.51 -9.61
C GLU A 82 -0.19 -2.42 -10.16
N PHE A 83 -1.41 -2.09 -9.85
CA PHE A 83 -2.61 -2.62 -10.49
C PHE A 83 -3.19 -1.51 -11.36
N ASP A 84 -3.03 -1.59 -12.68
CA ASP A 84 -3.48 -0.53 -13.59
C ASP A 84 -4.95 -0.17 -13.37
N PHE A 85 -5.24 1.13 -13.35
CA PHE A 85 -6.59 1.63 -13.24
C PHE A 85 -7.34 1.42 -14.57
N VAL A 86 -8.19 0.41 -14.59
CA VAL A 86 -9.09 0.06 -15.70
C VAL A 86 -10.52 -0.01 -15.19
N PRO A 87 -11.54 -0.05 -16.07
CA PRO A 87 -12.94 -0.21 -15.61
C PRO A 87 -13.06 -1.34 -14.59
N LYS A 88 -13.75 -1.07 -13.49
CA LYS A 88 -13.78 -1.93 -12.30
C LYS A 88 -14.15 -3.38 -12.64
N GLU A 89 -15.14 -3.56 -13.51
CA GLU A 89 -15.66 -4.86 -13.94
C GLU A 89 -14.63 -5.66 -14.76
N GLN A 90 -13.77 -4.95 -15.51
CA GLN A 90 -12.73 -5.55 -16.35
C GLN A 90 -11.41 -5.78 -15.59
N GLY A 91 -11.19 -5.05 -14.52
CA GLY A 91 -9.99 -5.10 -13.67
C GLY A 91 -10.24 -5.84 -12.37
N ILE A 92 -10.48 -5.08 -11.29
CA ILE A 92 -10.47 -5.65 -9.94
C ILE A 92 -11.61 -6.64 -9.67
N ASP A 93 -12.81 -6.43 -10.23
CA ASP A 93 -13.91 -7.38 -10.05
C ASP A 93 -13.66 -8.67 -10.85
N TYR A 94 -13.05 -8.56 -12.05
CA TYR A 94 -12.62 -9.72 -12.80
C TYR A 94 -11.55 -10.53 -12.04
N PHE A 95 -10.55 -9.87 -11.47
CA PHE A 95 -9.52 -10.51 -10.65
C PHE A 95 -10.11 -11.22 -9.44
N LYS A 96 -11.04 -10.58 -8.72
CA LYS A 96 -11.75 -11.16 -7.58
C LYS A 96 -12.48 -12.45 -7.97
N THR A 97 -13.29 -12.40 -9.04
CA THR A 97 -14.20 -13.49 -9.41
C THR A 97 -13.53 -14.65 -10.13
N HIS A 98 -12.53 -14.39 -10.99
CA HIS A 98 -11.92 -15.40 -11.83
C HIS A 98 -10.59 -15.95 -11.30
N TYR A 99 -9.98 -15.27 -10.32
CA TYR A 99 -8.71 -15.72 -9.74
C TYR A 99 -8.78 -15.93 -8.24
N LEU A 100 -9.26 -14.97 -7.45
CA LEU A 100 -9.27 -15.08 -5.98
C LEU A 100 -10.39 -16.01 -5.49
N ALA A 101 -11.57 -15.95 -6.08
CA ALA A 101 -12.69 -16.85 -5.78
C ALA A 101 -12.54 -18.25 -6.40
N VAL A 102 -11.48 -18.48 -7.18
CA VAL A 102 -11.14 -19.78 -7.78
C VAL A 102 -9.89 -20.33 -7.11
N SER A 103 -9.93 -21.60 -6.67
CA SER A 103 -8.78 -22.27 -6.03
C SER A 103 -7.56 -22.27 -6.96
N GLN A 104 -6.45 -21.69 -6.51
CA GLN A 104 -5.16 -21.73 -7.18
C GLN A 104 -4.30 -22.80 -6.52
N ASN A 105 -3.80 -23.77 -7.30
CA ASN A 105 -2.93 -24.85 -6.80
C ASN A 105 -3.43 -25.48 -5.47
N LYS A 106 -4.71 -25.86 -5.41
CA LYS A 106 -5.39 -26.45 -4.24
C LYS A 106 -5.49 -25.51 -3.01
N GLN A 107 -5.13 -24.23 -3.11
CA GLN A 107 -5.35 -23.28 -2.03
C GLN A 107 -6.85 -22.96 -1.92
N LYS A 108 -7.33 -22.78 -0.70
CA LYS A 108 -8.73 -22.40 -0.48
C LYS A 108 -8.99 -21.02 -1.09
N ALA A 109 -9.99 -20.92 -1.95
CA ALA A 109 -10.48 -19.66 -2.51
C ALA A 109 -10.68 -18.60 -1.41
N ILE A 110 -10.53 -17.35 -1.78
CA ILE A 110 -10.74 -16.20 -0.89
C ILE A 110 -11.67 -15.22 -1.57
N ASP A 111 -12.64 -14.70 -0.81
CA ASP A 111 -13.59 -13.71 -1.29
C ASP A 111 -13.37 -12.37 -0.61
N TYR A 112 -13.54 -11.30 -1.40
CA TYR A 112 -13.51 -9.91 -0.94
C TYR A 112 -14.78 -9.20 -1.43
N PRO A 113 -15.84 -9.15 -0.60
CA PRO A 113 -17.09 -8.48 -0.98
C PRO A 113 -16.86 -7.00 -1.34
N TYR A 114 -15.92 -6.35 -0.69
CA TYR A 114 -15.65 -4.93 -0.85
C TYR A 114 -14.34 -4.68 -1.56
N SER A 115 -14.32 -3.68 -2.44
CA SER A 115 -13.11 -3.21 -3.12
C SER A 115 -13.20 -1.71 -3.39
N TYR A 116 -12.04 -1.04 -3.39
CA TYR A 116 -11.92 0.37 -3.74
C TYR A 116 -10.82 0.54 -4.78
N ILE A 117 -11.14 1.23 -5.85
CA ILE A 117 -10.23 1.74 -6.87
C ILE A 117 -10.60 3.17 -7.20
N ALA A 118 -9.65 4.00 -7.56
CA ALA A 118 -9.88 5.39 -7.95
C ALA A 118 -8.81 5.83 -8.96
N PRO A 119 -9.05 6.90 -9.74
CA PRO A 119 -8.05 7.46 -10.63
C PRO A 119 -6.76 7.84 -9.92
N VAL A 120 -5.65 7.77 -10.64
CA VAL A 120 -4.30 8.13 -10.16
C VAL A 120 -3.66 9.17 -11.08
N ASN A 121 -2.59 9.80 -10.64
CA ASN A 121 -1.89 10.84 -11.40
C ASN A 121 -0.88 10.29 -12.43
N THR A 122 -0.54 9.02 -12.34
CA THR A 122 0.36 8.37 -13.30
C THR A 122 -0.26 8.38 -14.70
N GLY A 123 0.54 8.86 -15.65
CA GLY A 123 0.11 9.03 -17.05
C GLY A 123 -0.91 10.13 -17.30
N LEU A 124 -1.34 10.88 -16.25
CA LEU A 124 -2.23 12.03 -16.43
C LEU A 124 -1.48 13.17 -17.13
N ALA A 125 -1.87 13.45 -18.36
CA ALA A 125 -1.18 14.35 -19.26
C ALA A 125 -1.02 15.77 -18.72
N THR A 126 0.11 16.42 -19.08
CA THR A 126 0.31 17.86 -18.90
C THR A 126 0.71 18.52 -20.22
N GLU A 127 0.75 19.85 -20.25
CA GLU A 127 1.25 20.64 -21.38
C GLU A 127 2.67 21.19 -21.12
N PHE A 128 3.37 20.61 -20.15
CA PHE A 128 4.70 21.04 -19.69
C PHE A 128 5.79 20.06 -20.13
N ASP A 129 7.04 20.52 -20.10
CA ASP A 129 8.26 19.73 -20.20
C ASP A 129 8.82 19.57 -18.78
N LEU A 130 8.32 18.59 -18.04
CA LEU A 130 8.60 18.43 -16.61
C LEU A 130 9.93 17.71 -16.33
N ASP A 131 10.46 16.98 -17.31
CA ASP A 131 11.75 16.32 -17.19
C ASP A 131 12.90 17.10 -17.85
N ASN A 132 12.59 18.27 -18.43
CA ASN A 132 13.53 19.20 -19.08
C ASN A 132 14.33 18.54 -20.22
N ASP A 133 13.73 17.60 -20.98
CA ASP A 133 14.36 16.96 -22.14
C ASP A 133 14.24 17.80 -23.43
N GLY A 134 13.52 18.92 -23.36
CA GLY A 134 13.26 19.84 -24.47
C GLY A 134 12.04 19.44 -25.33
N LYS A 135 11.25 18.47 -24.89
CA LYS A 135 10.05 18.01 -25.57
C LYS A 135 8.87 18.05 -24.61
N LYS A 136 7.65 18.11 -25.17
CA LYS A 136 6.39 18.02 -24.41
C LYS A 136 5.67 16.73 -24.82
N SER A 137 6.05 15.63 -24.19
CA SER A 137 5.52 14.31 -24.53
C SER A 137 4.09 14.07 -24.04
N LYS A 138 3.58 14.91 -23.09
CA LYS A 138 2.30 14.83 -22.40
C LYS A 138 2.18 13.67 -21.41
N VAL A 139 2.87 12.57 -21.63
CA VAL A 139 2.91 11.36 -20.79
C VAL A 139 4.35 11.07 -20.37
N MET A 140 4.60 9.95 -19.71
CA MET A 140 5.93 9.59 -19.22
C MET A 140 6.47 10.63 -18.22
N GLY A 141 7.64 11.23 -18.50
CA GLY A 141 8.28 12.25 -17.66
C GLY A 141 7.47 13.54 -17.53
N ASP A 142 6.62 13.84 -18.52
CA ASP A 142 5.80 15.07 -18.58
C ASP A 142 4.39 14.90 -18.01
N ALA A 143 4.03 13.71 -17.53
CA ALA A 143 2.76 13.51 -16.84
C ALA A 143 2.82 14.02 -15.38
N GLN A 144 1.66 14.18 -14.74
CA GLN A 144 1.57 14.49 -13.30
C GLN A 144 2.29 13.46 -12.42
N GLY A 145 2.35 12.21 -12.86
CA GLY A 145 3.19 11.13 -12.36
C GLY A 145 3.59 10.24 -13.53
N PHE A 146 4.78 9.67 -13.51
CA PHE A 146 5.30 8.86 -14.60
C PHE A 146 4.34 7.73 -14.99
N GLY A 147 3.97 7.65 -16.27
CA GLY A 147 3.12 6.59 -16.81
C GLY A 147 2.95 6.76 -18.31
N PHE A 148 2.68 5.66 -19.02
CA PHE A 148 2.52 5.66 -20.49
C PHE A 148 1.10 6.03 -20.94
N PHE A 149 0.14 5.95 -20.02
CA PHE A 149 -1.27 6.32 -20.21
C PHE A 149 -1.88 6.63 -18.84
N GLU A 150 -3.02 7.33 -18.85
CA GLU A 150 -3.73 7.68 -17.62
C GLU A 150 -4.22 6.41 -16.89
N GLY A 151 -3.83 6.29 -15.61
CA GLY A 151 -4.17 5.14 -14.78
C GLY A 151 -3.13 4.03 -14.73
N HIS A 152 -1.99 4.17 -15.43
CA HIS A 152 -0.87 3.24 -15.35
C HIS A 152 -0.34 3.17 -13.90
N TYR A 153 0.14 2.01 -13.43
CA TYR A 153 0.67 1.80 -12.07
C TYR A 153 -0.31 2.22 -10.94
N GLY A 154 -1.60 1.94 -11.14
CA GLY A 154 -2.64 2.28 -10.17
C GLY A 154 -2.58 1.47 -8.88
N MET A 155 -3.61 1.63 -8.07
CA MET A 155 -3.76 0.95 -6.78
C MET A 155 -5.16 0.35 -6.65
N ALA A 156 -5.30 -0.72 -5.84
CA ALA A 156 -6.60 -1.29 -5.50
C ALA A 156 -6.60 -1.79 -4.05
N ILE A 157 -7.68 -1.55 -3.31
CA ILE A 157 -7.91 -2.12 -1.97
C ILE A 157 -8.97 -3.20 -2.08
N LEU A 158 -8.72 -4.35 -1.47
CA LEU A 158 -9.68 -5.43 -1.26
C LEU A 158 -9.93 -5.60 0.23
N SER A 159 -11.19 -5.78 0.62
CA SER A 159 -11.58 -5.95 2.02
C SER A 159 -12.69 -6.99 2.18
N LYS A 160 -12.57 -7.82 3.23
CA LYS A 160 -13.66 -8.69 3.69
C LYS A 160 -14.69 -7.92 4.50
N TYR A 161 -14.33 -6.76 5.02
CA TYR A 161 -15.16 -5.89 5.86
C TYR A 161 -15.73 -4.73 5.06
N PRO A 162 -16.88 -4.18 5.46
CA PRO A 162 -17.49 -3.03 4.79
C PRO A 162 -16.55 -1.81 4.72
N ILE A 163 -16.53 -1.18 3.56
CA ILE A 163 -15.87 0.12 3.34
C ILE A 163 -16.92 1.22 3.52
N ASP A 164 -16.62 2.24 4.32
CA ASP A 164 -17.45 3.44 4.47
C ASP A 164 -17.14 4.41 3.32
N PHE A 165 -17.80 4.19 2.18
CA PHE A 165 -17.56 4.95 0.94
C PHE A 165 -17.83 6.46 1.09
N ASP A 166 -18.74 6.85 1.99
CA ASP A 166 -19.10 8.26 2.21
C ASP A 166 -18.00 9.03 2.95
N LYS A 167 -17.09 8.33 3.62
CA LYS A 167 -15.99 8.91 4.38
C LYS A 167 -14.63 8.75 3.74
N ILE A 168 -14.56 8.18 2.54
CA ILE A 168 -13.29 8.09 1.81
C ILE A 168 -12.77 9.50 1.51
N ARG A 169 -11.47 9.68 1.74
CA ARG A 169 -10.76 10.89 1.37
C ARG A 169 -9.61 10.55 0.41
N THR A 170 -9.45 11.34 -0.63
CA THR A 170 -8.34 11.23 -1.58
C THR A 170 -7.64 12.57 -1.70
N LEU A 171 -6.32 12.56 -1.85
CA LEU A 171 -5.48 13.74 -2.05
C LEU A 171 -4.77 13.66 -3.41
N GLN A 172 -5.50 13.24 -4.45
CA GLN A 172 -4.99 13.14 -5.82
C GLN A 172 -4.61 14.52 -6.37
N THR A 173 -5.45 15.54 -6.10
CA THR A 173 -5.29 16.88 -6.65
C THR A 173 -4.50 17.85 -5.76
N PHE A 174 -4.04 17.39 -4.58
CA PHE A 174 -3.25 18.22 -3.67
C PHE A 174 -2.00 18.76 -4.37
N LYS A 175 -1.82 20.08 -4.35
CA LYS A 175 -0.73 20.75 -5.10
C LYS A 175 0.60 20.65 -4.36
N TYR A 176 1.67 20.36 -5.09
CA TYR A 176 3.01 20.26 -4.50
C TYR A 176 3.41 21.57 -3.83
N LYS A 177 3.15 22.71 -4.45
CA LYS A 177 3.43 24.07 -3.91
C LYS A 177 2.73 24.39 -2.60
N ASP A 178 1.63 23.72 -2.27
CA ASP A 178 0.83 24.00 -1.08
C ASP A 178 1.36 23.26 0.17
N MET A 179 2.34 22.37 -0.01
CA MET A 179 3.09 21.78 1.09
C MET A 179 4.12 22.80 1.62
N PRO A 180 4.06 23.22 2.89
CA PRO A 180 5.07 24.12 3.45
C PRO A 180 6.47 23.53 3.37
N ASN A 181 7.45 24.31 2.91
CA ASN A 181 8.84 23.87 2.72
C ASN A 181 9.00 22.61 1.84
N ALA A 182 8.16 22.49 0.81
CA ALA A 182 8.30 21.46 -0.19
C ALA A 182 9.68 21.47 -0.85
N LYS A 183 10.26 20.28 -1.07
CA LYS A 183 11.62 20.13 -1.63
C LYS A 183 11.65 20.42 -3.13
N MET A 184 11.81 21.69 -3.52
CA MET A 184 12.02 22.09 -4.91
C MET A 184 13.33 21.47 -5.45
N PRO A 185 13.30 20.68 -6.56
CA PRO A 185 14.52 20.29 -7.25
C PRO A 185 15.23 21.51 -7.86
N LEU A 186 16.54 21.46 -7.94
CA LEU A 186 17.36 22.55 -8.51
C LEU A 186 18.15 22.04 -9.70
N MET A 187 18.33 22.89 -10.71
CA MET A 187 19.20 22.63 -11.85
C MET A 187 20.64 22.46 -11.36
N PRO A 188 21.31 21.33 -11.63
CA PRO A 188 22.62 21.04 -11.03
C PRO A 188 23.70 22.05 -11.36
N LYS A 189 23.64 22.67 -12.55
CA LYS A 189 24.68 23.60 -13.04
C LYS A 189 24.46 25.04 -12.61
N THR A 190 23.20 25.48 -12.51
CA THR A 190 22.85 26.90 -12.26
C THR A 190 22.34 27.15 -10.85
N GLY A 191 21.82 26.13 -10.18
CA GLY A 191 21.14 26.26 -8.87
C GLY A 191 19.75 26.89 -8.96
N GLU A 192 19.26 27.15 -10.16
CA GLU A 192 17.90 27.63 -10.40
C GLU A 192 16.87 26.52 -10.13
N ASN A 193 15.62 26.91 -9.94
CA ASN A 193 14.55 25.94 -9.77
C ASN A 193 14.41 25.05 -11.03
N TRP A 194 14.26 23.74 -10.82
CA TRP A 194 14.00 22.77 -11.89
C TRP A 194 12.69 23.05 -12.62
N TYR A 195 11.64 23.28 -11.83
CA TYR A 195 10.31 23.65 -12.33
C TYR A 195 10.17 25.16 -12.40
N ASN A 196 9.69 25.68 -13.51
CA ASN A 196 9.31 27.08 -13.62
C ASN A 196 8.02 27.37 -12.80
N ALA A 197 7.64 28.66 -12.71
CA ALA A 197 6.50 29.07 -11.89
C ALA A 197 5.16 28.46 -12.33
N GLN A 198 4.94 28.25 -13.62
CA GLN A 198 3.69 27.67 -14.15
C GLN A 198 3.63 26.18 -13.87
N GLU A 199 4.71 25.45 -14.09
CA GLU A 199 4.85 24.03 -13.77
C GLU A 199 4.62 23.78 -12.29
N TRP A 200 5.29 24.57 -11.42
CA TRP A 200 5.15 24.43 -9.97
C TRP A 200 3.73 24.69 -9.47
N GLN A 201 3.01 25.64 -10.09
CA GLN A 201 1.60 25.88 -9.82
C GLN A 201 0.70 24.72 -10.24
N ALA A 202 1.05 24.02 -11.29
CA ALA A 202 0.24 22.94 -11.88
C ALA A 202 0.49 21.57 -11.24
N LEU A 203 1.73 21.30 -10.79
CA LEU A 203 2.14 20.01 -10.26
C LEU A 203 1.32 19.59 -9.04
N ARG A 204 0.87 18.32 -9.06
CA ARG A 204 0.31 17.59 -7.93
C ARG A 204 1.44 16.93 -7.16
N LEU A 205 1.31 16.86 -5.82
CA LEU A 205 2.36 16.23 -5.02
C LEU A 205 2.44 14.73 -5.25
N SER A 206 1.32 14.00 -5.08
CA SER A 206 1.32 12.54 -5.24
C SER A 206 1.47 12.13 -6.70
N SER A 207 2.41 11.24 -6.99
CA SER A 207 2.59 10.67 -8.32
C SER A 207 1.45 9.72 -8.72
N LYS A 208 0.83 9.05 -7.74
CA LYS A 208 -0.39 8.27 -7.90
C LYS A 208 -1.55 9.02 -7.25
N SER A 209 -1.79 8.75 -5.99
CA SER A 209 -2.72 9.42 -5.09
C SER A 209 -2.34 9.03 -3.66
N PHE A 210 -2.89 9.72 -2.68
CA PHE A 210 -2.95 9.25 -1.30
C PHE A 210 -4.42 9.02 -0.96
N TRP A 211 -4.74 7.85 -0.41
CA TRP A 211 -6.10 7.48 -0.05
C TRP A 211 -6.23 7.22 1.45
N ASP A 212 -7.29 7.73 2.05
CA ASP A 212 -7.80 7.33 3.36
C ASP A 212 -9.13 6.62 3.13
N VAL A 213 -9.14 5.30 3.30
CA VAL A 213 -10.29 4.43 3.07
C VAL A 213 -10.70 3.78 4.40
N PRO A 214 -11.76 4.30 5.07
CA PRO A 214 -12.25 3.74 6.32
C PRO A 214 -12.92 2.38 6.08
N VAL A 215 -12.45 1.35 6.79
CA VAL A 215 -13.03 0.00 6.84
C VAL A 215 -13.70 -0.18 8.20
N VAL A 216 -14.94 -0.68 8.22
CA VAL A 216 -15.73 -0.83 9.45
C VAL A 216 -15.65 -2.28 9.93
N ILE A 217 -15.09 -2.48 11.11
CA ILE A 217 -14.89 -3.77 11.76
C ILE A 217 -15.50 -3.68 13.16
N ASP A 218 -16.53 -4.46 13.44
CA ASP A 218 -17.28 -4.45 14.72
C ASP A 218 -17.66 -3.04 15.19
N ASN A 219 -18.20 -2.24 14.29
CA ASN A 219 -18.58 -0.84 14.51
C ASN A 219 -17.41 0.10 14.82
N LYS A 220 -16.18 -0.33 14.65
CA LYS A 220 -14.98 0.51 14.76
C LYS A 220 -14.42 0.80 13.37
N ALA A 221 -14.14 2.07 13.09
CA ALA A 221 -13.45 2.44 11.85
C ALA A 221 -11.93 2.20 12.00
N VAL A 222 -11.35 1.55 10.99
CA VAL A 222 -9.91 1.45 10.78
C VAL A 222 -9.60 2.12 9.43
N HIS A 223 -8.85 3.19 9.45
CA HIS A 223 -8.48 3.95 8.26
C HIS A 223 -7.32 3.26 7.52
N ILE A 224 -7.56 2.82 6.30
CA ILE A 224 -6.52 2.27 5.43
C ILE A 224 -5.92 3.44 4.65
N LEU A 225 -4.69 3.81 5.03
CA LEU A 225 -3.93 4.89 4.42
C LEU A 225 -3.05 4.30 3.31
N ALA A 226 -3.52 4.35 2.08
CA ALA A 226 -2.88 3.74 0.93
C ALA A 226 -2.04 4.74 0.13
N SER A 227 -0.80 4.39 -0.16
CA SER A 227 0.11 5.22 -0.93
C SER A 227 1.07 4.39 -1.78
N HIS A 228 1.56 5.00 -2.85
CA HIS A 228 2.65 4.48 -3.67
C HIS A 228 3.50 5.66 -4.17
N PRO A 229 4.39 6.19 -3.34
CA PRO A 229 5.25 7.32 -3.67
C PRO A 229 6.16 7.05 -4.88
N THR A 230 6.64 8.14 -5.47
CA THR A 230 7.60 8.11 -6.59
C THR A 230 8.84 7.29 -6.23
N PRO A 231 9.29 6.33 -7.08
CA PRO A 231 10.60 5.71 -6.90
C PRO A 231 11.72 6.77 -6.92
N PRO A 232 12.61 6.82 -5.91
CA PRO A 232 13.67 7.84 -5.80
C PRO A 232 14.86 7.51 -6.69
N VAL A 233 14.61 7.16 -7.93
CA VAL A 233 15.54 6.74 -8.98
C VAL A 233 14.99 7.18 -10.35
N PHE A 234 15.73 6.93 -11.43
CA PHE A 234 15.37 7.31 -12.81
C PHE A 234 15.36 8.82 -13.06
N ASP A 235 16.19 9.55 -12.34
CA ASP A 235 16.42 10.98 -12.46
C ASP A 235 17.93 11.28 -12.48
N GLY A 236 18.31 12.54 -12.48
CA GLY A 236 19.70 13.00 -12.47
C GLY A 236 20.14 13.57 -11.11
N GLU A 237 21.18 14.39 -11.15
CA GLU A 237 21.74 15.05 -9.97
C GLU A 237 20.74 16.01 -9.27
N GLU A 238 19.68 16.44 -9.94
CA GLU A 238 18.62 17.27 -9.38
C GLU A 238 17.80 16.53 -8.31
N ASP A 239 17.84 15.18 -8.29
CA ASP A 239 17.13 14.30 -7.35
C ASP A 239 15.63 14.65 -7.26
N ARG A 240 14.98 14.96 -8.41
CA ARG A 240 13.57 15.35 -8.41
C ARG A 240 12.65 14.25 -7.90
N ASN A 241 12.95 13.01 -8.26
CA ASN A 241 12.17 11.85 -7.81
C ASN A 241 12.40 11.56 -6.33
N GLY A 242 13.64 11.68 -5.85
CA GLY A 242 13.97 11.50 -4.44
C GLY A 242 13.34 12.58 -3.55
N LYS A 243 13.36 13.84 -3.98
CA LYS A 243 12.71 14.95 -3.28
C LYS A 243 11.18 14.77 -3.23
N ARG A 244 10.60 14.32 -4.36
CA ARG A 244 9.17 14.03 -4.41
C ARG A 244 8.79 12.85 -3.52
N ASN A 245 9.54 11.75 -3.55
CA ASN A 245 9.36 10.61 -2.65
C ASN A 245 9.37 11.04 -1.18
N HIS A 246 10.36 11.88 -0.79
CA HIS A 246 10.46 12.43 0.55
C HIS A 246 9.19 13.18 0.95
N ASP A 247 8.68 14.04 0.08
CA ASP A 247 7.53 14.88 0.38
C ASP A 247 6.20 14.11 0.28
N GLU A 248 6.08 13.10 -0.57
CA GLU A 248 4.95 12.16 -0.58
C GLU A 248 4.88 11.34 0.72
N ILE A 249 6.00 10.92 1.28
CA ILE A 249 6.05 10.22 2.58
C ILE A 249 5.75 11.20 3.73
N ARG A 250 6.24 12.44 3.64
CA ARG A 250 5.88 13.51 4.57
C ARG A 250 4.38 13.79 4.55
N LEU A 251 3.73 13.76 3.40
CA LEU A 251 2.27 13.92 3.29
C LEU A 251 1.54 12.92 4.20
N ILE A 252 2.00 11.67 4.24
CA ILE A 252 1.43 10.63 5.10
C ILE A 252 1.62 10.99 6.58
N ALA A 253 2.85 11.38 6.96
CA ALA A 253 3.16 11.78 8.35
C ALA A 253 2.34 12.99 8.80
N ASP A 254 2.22 14.00 7.94
CA ASP A 254 1.45 15.21 8.21
C ASP A 254 -0.06 14.93 8.22
N TYR A 255 -0.54 13.95 7.44
CA TYR A 255 -1.95 13.51 7.45
C TYR A 255 -2.32 12.83 8.77
N VAL A 256 -1.51 11.93 9.28
CA VAL A 256 -1.78 11.28 10.58
C VAL A 256 -1.63 12.26 11.75
N ALA A 257 -0.85 13.33 11.59
CA ALA A 257 -0.70 14.42 12.55
C ALA A 257 -1.79 15.50 12.42
N ASN A 258 -2.74 15.35 11.50
CA ASN A 258 -3.81 16.31 11.22
C ASN A 258 -3.31 17.72 10.87
N ALA A 259 -2.28 17.83 10.06
CA ALA A 259 -1.71 19.12 9.67
C ALA A 259 -2.73 20.00 8.91
N GLY A 260 -2.94 21.22 9.39
CA GLY A 260 -4.04 22.11 8.94
C GLY A 260 -3.89 22.66 7.51
N TYR A 261 -2.72 22.52 6.87
CA TYR A 261 -2.50 22.97 5.49
C TYR A 261 -3.04 21.95 4.46
N LEU A 262 -3.23 20.70 4.86
CA LEU A 262 -3.72 19.63 3.99
C LEU A 262 -5.18 19.91 3.58
N TYR A 263 -5.51 19.46 2.39
CA TYR A 263 -6.89 19.42 1.89
C TYR A 263 -7.05 18.22 0.95
N ASP A 264 -8.21 17.57 1.01
CA ASP A 264 -8.57 16.49 0.09
C ASP A 264 -9.21 17.03 -1.20
N ASP A 265 -9.53 16.13 -2.11
CA ASP A 265 -10.09 16.44 -3.42
C ASP A 265 -11.49 17.09 -3.33
N ASN A 266 -12.17 16.99 -2.18
CA ASN A 266 -13.44 17.66 -1.88
C ASN A 266 -13.24 19.00 -1.12
N GLY A 267 -11.99 19.39 -0.85
CA GLY A 267 -11.65 20.64 -0.14
C GLY A 267 -11.74 20.53 1.39
N LYS A 268 -11.98 19.35 1.96
CA LYS A 268 -11.96 19.14 3.41
C LYS A 268 -10.52 19.26 3.91
N LYS A 269 -10.30 20.20 4.85
CA LYS A 269 -8.98 20.47 5.42
C LYS A 269 -8.58 19.49 6.52
N GLY A 270 -7.26 19.45 6.80
CA GLY A 270 -6.65 18.58 7.80
C GLY A 270 -6.54 17.11 7.37
N GLY A 271 -6.02 16.30 8.25
CA GLY A 271 -5.86 14.86 8.11
C GLY A 271 -6.81 14.05 8.99
N LEU A 272 -6.26 13.04 9.68
CA LEU A 272 -7.01 12.20 10.62
C LEU A 272 -7.34 12.96 11.91
N GLU A 273 -8.49 12.65 12.47
CA GLU A 273 -8.84 13.11 13.81
C GLU A 273 -7.95 12.41 14.86
N SER A 274 -7.77 13.07 16.00
CA SER A 274 -7.03 12.51 17.14
C SER A 274 -7.63 11.15 17.56
N GLN A 275 -6.77 10.24 17.94
CA GLN A 275 -7.19 8.87 18.36
C GLN A 275 -7.93 8.08 17.26
N SER A 276 -7.58 8.30 15.99
CA SER A 276 -8.00 7.41 14.90
C SER A 276 -7.17 6.13 14.87
N ARG A 277 -7.82 4.98 14.60
CA ARG A 277 -7.14 3.75 14.22
C ARG A 277 -6.80 3.82 12.76
N PHE A 278 -5.54 3.63 12.39
CA PHE A 278 -5.13 3.60 11.00
C PHE A 278 -4.06 2.55 10.74
N VAL A 279 -3.94 2.15 9.48
CA VAL A 279 -2.84 1.33 8.97
C VAL A 279 -2.33 1.96 7.68
N ILE A 280 -1.06 2.37 7.65
CA ILE A 280 -0.39 2.84 6.44
C ILE A 280 0.03 1.61 5.64
N LEU A 281 -0.37 1.54 4.38
CA LEU A 281 -0.06 0.47 3.44
C LEU A 281 0.58 1.02 2.18
N GLY A 282 1.58 0.34 1.68
CA GLY A 282 2.11 0.62 0.34
C GLY A 282 3.54 0.20 0.11
N ASP A 283 3.88 0.17 -1.16
CA ASP A 283 5.24 0.31 -1.64
C ASP A 283 5.62 1.79 -1.53
N LEU A 284 6.37 2.15 -0.50
CA LEU A 284 6.78 3.55 -0.25
C LEU A 284 8.08 3.92 -0.97
N ASN A 285 8.69 2.97 -1.68
CA ASN A 285 9.92 3.20 -2.44
C ASN A 285 11.06 3.85 -1.63
N ALA A 286 11.09 3.67 -0.31
CA ALA A 286 12.11 4.22 0.57
C ALA A 286 12.58 3.15 1.57
N ALA A 287 13.88 2.87 1.59
CA ALA A 287 14.50 1.88 2.48
C ALA A 287 15.09 2.55 3.73
N PRO A 288 14.95 1.95 4.94
CA PRO A 288 15.51 2.49 6.18
C PRO A 288 16.95 2.03 6.43
N GLU A 289 17.48 1.10 5.64
CA GLU A 289 18.78 0.49 5.86
C GLU A 289 19.41 0.04 4.53
N GLY A 290 20.74 -0.14 4.54
CA GLY A 290 21.52 -0.54 3.37
C GLY A 290 21.98 0.62 2.49
N ASP A 291 22.58 0.29 1.35
CA ASP A 291 23.16 1.28 0.41
C ASP A 291 22.11 2.20 -0.24
N LYS A 292 20.83 1.77 -0.18
CA LYS A 292 19.68 2.52 -0.69
C LYS A 292 18.91 3.24 0.40
N ALA A 293 19.48 3.33 1.62
CA ALA A 293 18.80 3.95 2.74
C ALA A 293 18.51 5.44 2.50
N ARG A 294 17.27 5.81 2.81
CA ARG A 294 16.80 7.20 2.80
C ARG A 294 16.26 7.54 4.18
N LEU A 295 17.17 7.64 5.16
CA LEU A 295 16.82 7.80 6.58
C LEU A 295 15.99 9.05 6.84
N GLU A 296 16.35 10.20 6.24
CA GLU A 296 15.56 11.43 6.36
C GLU A 296 14.09 11.22 5.93
N THR A 297 13.89 10.41 4.91
CA THR A 297 12.56 10.07 4.39
C THR A 297 11.82 9.08 5.28
N THR A 298 12.44 7.95 5.61
CA THR A 298 11.79 6.85 6.35
C THR A 298 11.55 7.22 7.82
N ASP A 299 12.41 8.02 8.43
CA ASP A 299 12.28 8.45 9.82
C ASP A 299 11.02 9.29 10.08
N GLN A 300 10.47 9.94 9.04
CA GLN A 300 9.19 10.67 9.14
C GLN A 300 8.04 9.76 9.58
N LEU A 301 8.09 8.48 9.22
CA LEU A 301 7.11 7.47 9.63
C LEU A 301 7.64 6.59 10.76
N LEU A 302 8.87 6.07 10.64
CA LEU A 302 9.39 5.04 11.56
C LEU A 302 9.71 5.60 12.95
N LYS A 303 9.94 6.92 13.08
CA LYS A 303 10.13 7.62 14.35
C LYS A 303 8.91 8.44 14.78
N ASN A 304 7.81 8.36 14.05
CA ASN A 304 6.58 9.10 14.38
C ASN A 304 5.87 8.46 15.58
N PRO A 305 5.59 9.18 16.67
CA PRO A 305 4.97 8.62 17.88
C PRO A 305 3.53 8.12 17.68
N LEU A 306 2.86 8.53 16.61
CA LEU A 306 1.51 8.06 16.27
C LEU A 306 1.53 6.71 15.55
N ILE A 307 2.71 6.25 15.09
CA ILE A 307 2.89 5.06 14.27
C ILE A 307 3.64 3.99 15.08
N ASN A 308 3.09 2.78 15.13
CA ASN A 308 3.76 1.63 15.73
C ASN A 308 4.66 0.94 14.70
N ALA A 309 5.91 1.36 14.64
CA ALA A 309 6.95 0.82 13.75
C ALA A 309 7.91 -0.17 14.45
N GLN A 310 7.63 -0.58 15.69
CA GLN A 310 8.54 -1.43 16.48
C GLN A 310 8.65 -2.85 15.96
N PHE A 311 7.58 -3.37 15.34
CA PHE A 311 7.58 -4.69 14.73
C PHE A 311 8.00 -4.59 13.25
N VAL A 312 9.10 -5.26 12.91
CA VAL A 312 9.58 -5.33 11.53
C VAL A 312 9.28 -6.72 10.96
N PRO A 313 8.41 -6.85 9.95
CA PRO A 313 8.13 -8.13 9.29
C PRO A 313 9.39 -8.78 8.74
N LYS A 314 9.47 -10.11 8.79
CA LYS A 314 10.66 -10.89 8.43
C LYS A 314 10.31 -12.06 7.52
N SER A 315 11.31 -12.52 6.76
CA SER A 315 11.26 -13.76 6.00
C SER A 315 12.52 -14.60 6.18
N ALA A 316 12.35 -15.91 6.12
CA ALA A 316 13.46 -16.85 6.10
C ALA A 316 14.17 -16.87 4.74
N GLY A 317 13.41 -16.70 3.63
CA GLY A 317 13.93 -16.75 2.28
C GLY A 317 14.92 -15.64 1.97
N ALA A 318 14.56 -14.38 2.28
CA ALA A 318 15.48 -13.27 2.08
C ALA A 318 16.74 -13.40 2.95
N LYS A 319 16.59 -13.85 4.22
CA LYS A 319 17.74 -14.13 5.11
C LYS A 319 18.66 -15.20 4.53
N GLN A 320 18.12 -16.24 3.88
CA GLN A 320 18.91 -17.29 3.26
C GLN A 320 19.59 -16.83 1.97
N GLN A 321 18.89 -16.02 1.18
CA GLN A 321 19.35 -15.60 -0.15
C GLN A 321 20.47 -14.54 -0.10
N TYR A 322 20.52 -13.72 0.95
CA TYR A 322 21.43 -12.59 1.05
C TYR A 322 22.24 -12.62 2.36
N GLU A 323 23.55 -12.40 2.26
CA GLU A 323 24.48 -12.43 3.40
C GLU A 323 24.57 -11.07 4.13
N LEU A 324 23.42 -10.41 4.35
CA LEU A 324 23.33 -9.13 5.07
C LEU A 324 22.56 -9.29 6.38
N ALA A 325 22.99 -8.62 7.43
CA ALA A 325 22.40 -8.74 8.76
C ALA A 325 20.90 -8.40 8.79
N TYR A 326 20.47 -7.46 7.95
CA TYR A 326 19.10 -6.99 7.83
C TYR A 326 18.32 -7.62 6.67
N ALA A 327 18.92 -8.56 5.91
CA ALA A 327 18.28 -9.18 4.73
C ALA A 327 16.92 -9.79 4.99
N GLN A 328 16.68 -10.30 6.22
CA GLN A 328 15.37 -10.82 6.61
C GLN A 328 14.22 -9.82 6.49
N HIS A 329 14.51 -8.52 6.43
CA HIS A 329 13.52 -7.44 6.33
C HIS A 329 13.24 -7.02 4.88
N PHE A 330 13.98 -7.54 3.91
CA PHE A 330 13.76 -7.18 2.50
C PHE A 330 12.37 -7.56 2.05
N THR A 331 11.79 -6.67 1.27
CA THR A 331 10.47 -6.85 0.64
C THR A 331 10.54 -6.82 -0.89
N ALA A 332 11.69 -6.42 -1.44
CA ALA A 332 11.95 -6.37 -2.87
C ALA A 332 13.25 -7.12 -3.22
N ASN A 333 13.29 -7.75 -4.42
CA ASN A 333 14.40 -8.61 -4.85
C ASN A 333 15.71 -7.85 -5.09
N TRP A 334 15.67 -6.52 -5.18
CA TRP A 334 16.87 -5.67 -5.25
C TRP A 334 17.43 -5.26 -3.87
N GLN A 335 17.18 -6.09 -2.85
CA GLN A 335 17.78 -5.98 -1.51
C GLN A 335 17.34 -4.70 -0.76
N ALA A 336 16.04 -4.42 -0.77
CA ALA A 336 15.47 -3.29 -0.05
C ALA A 336 14.18 -3.65 0.69
N ARG A 337 13.93 -2.97 1.81
CA ARG A 337 12.63 -2.92 2.48
C ARG A 337 11.92 -1.65 2.02
N VAL A 338 10.93 -1.79 1.18
CA VAL A 338 10.19 -0.66 0.59
C VAL A 338 8.67 -0.79 0.75
N ASP A 339 8.18 -1.98 1.06
CA ASP A 339 6.76 -2.26 1.29
C ASP A 339 6.46 -2.27 2.78
N TYR A 340 5.45 -1.53 3.20
CA TYR A 340 5.15 -1.27 4.60
C TYR A 340 3.71 -1.56 4.98
N VAL A 341 3.54 -2.13 6.18
CA VAL A 341 2.29 -2.20 6.94
C VAL A 341 2.58 -1.58 8.30
N LEU A 342 2.13 -0.35 8.53
CA LEU A 342 2.44 0.44 9.73
C LEU A 342 1.14 0.87 10.42
N PRO A 343 0.74 0.20 11.51
CA PRO A 343 -0.47 0.56 12.25
C PRO A 343 -0.26 1.75 13.18
N SER A 344 -1.35 2.39 13.58
CA SER A 344 -1.38 3.40 14.62
C SER A 344 -0.97 2.82 15.98
N THR A 345 -0.36 3.65 16.84
CA THR A 345 -0.14 3.31 18.25
C THR A 345 -1.46 3.29 19.04
N TYR A 346 -2.47 4.02 18.58
CA TYR A 346 -3.79 4.04 19.19
C TYR A 346 -4.67 2.91 18.65
N GLY A 347 -5.25 2.12 19.56
CA GLY A 347 -6.34 1.20 19.28
C GLY A 347 -6.01 -0.03 18.43
N LEU A 348 -4.73 -0.25 18.08
CA LEU A 348 -4.24 -1.42 17.34
C LEU A 348 -2.98 -1.99 18.01
N ASP A 349 -3.00 -3.30 18.33
CA ASP A 349 -1.81 -4.04 18.76
C ASP A 349 -1.34 -4.99 17.67
N ILE A 350 -0.03 -5.08 17.47
CA ILE A 350 0.57 -6.04 16.56
C ILE A 350 0.73 -7.38 17.27
N LYS A 351 0.16 -8.45 16.71
CA LYS A 351 0.27 -9.82 17.22
C LYS A 351 1.42 -10.57 16.56
N GLU A 352 1.46 -10.55 15.25
CA GLU A 352 2.49 -11.17 14.43
C GLU A 352 2.53 -10.54 13.04
N GLY A 353 3.49 -10.94 12.21
CA GLY A 353 3.59 -10.49 10.83
C GLY A 353 4.76 -11.13 10.10
N GLY A 354 4.81 -10.94 8.80
CA GLY A 354 5.84 -11.52 7.96
C GLY A 354 5.88 -10.98 6.55
N VAL A 355 6.88 -11.45 5.82
CA VAL A 355 7.06 -11.24 4.39
C VAL A 355 6.93 -12.59 3.70
N PHE A 356 6.07 -12.70 2.69
CA PHE A 356 5.94 -13.93 1.90
C PHE A 356 7.18 -14.11 1.00
N TRP A 357 8.23 -14.65 1.58
CA TRP A 357 9.47 -14.98 0.89
C TRP A 357 9.96 -16.35 1.36
N PRO A 358 9.42 -17.44 0.76
CA PRO A 358 9.83 -18.81 1.09
C PRO A 358 11.30 -19.06 0.71
N VAL A 359 11.96 -19.95 1.43
CA VAL A 359 13.32 -20.43 1.12
C VAL A 359 13.33 -21.17 -0.21
N GLU A 360 14.47 -21.20 -0.90
CA GLU A 360 14.60 -21.78 -2.24
C GLU A 360 14.22 -23.27 -2.31
N SER A 361 14.50 -24.02 -1.24
CA SER A 361 14.13 -25.45 -1.14
C SER A 361 12.62 -25.69 -0.96
N ASN A 362 11.82 -24.66 -0.69
CA ASN A 362 10.37 -24.77 -0.54
C ASN A 362 9.69 -24.72 -1.91
N GLU A 363 8.73 -25.63 -2.16
CA GLU A 363 7.94 -25.65 -3.40
C GLU A 363 7.28 -24.31 -3.77
N GLN A 364 6.99 -23.48 -2.77
CA GLN A 364 6.38 -22.16 -2.95
C GLN A 364 7.36 -21.13 -3.53
N TYR A 365 8.69 -21.42 -3.54
CA TYR A 365 9.68 -20.52 -4.14
C TYR A 365 9.41 -20.26 -5.62
N ARG A 366 8.80 -21.21 -6.33
CA ARG A 366 8.35 -21.05 -7.72
C ARG A 366 7.47 -19.80 -7.94
N LEU A 367 6.75 -19.35 -6.90
CA LEU A 367 5.84 -18.21 -6.96
C LEU A 367 6.59 -16.86 -7.00
N ILE A 368 7.85 -16.86 -6.56
CA ILE A 368 8.64 -15.62 -6.35
C ILE A 368 10.03 -15.67 -6.98
N LYS A 369 10.32 -16.71 -7.77
CA LYS A 369 11.68 -16.97 -8.29
C LYS A 369 12.22 -15.81 -9.14
N ASP A 370 11.35 -15.08 -9.84
CA ASP A 370 11.64 -13.91 -10.66
C ASP A 370 10.39 -13.03 -10.81
N ARG A 371 10.54 -11.83 -11.42
CA ARG A 371 9.44 -10.89 -11.67
C ARG A 371 8.32 -11.52 -12.51
N SER A 372 8.67 -12.34 -13.50
CA SER A 372 7.67 -12.97 -14.38
C SER A 372 6.84 -14.04 -13.68
N ALA A 373 7.34 -14.61 -12.57
CA ALA A 373 6.59 -15.58 -11.77
C ALA A 373 5.43 -14.88 -11.03
N SER A 374 5.68 -13.73 -10.42
CA SER A 374 4.65 -12.91 -9.74
C SER A 374 4.99 -11.43 -9.75
N SER A 375 6.00 -11.01 -8.99
CA SER A 375 6.46 -9.64 -8.82
C SER A 375 7.91 -9.63 -8.37
N ASP A 376 8.60 -8.52 -8.55
CA ASP A 376 9.90 -8.23 -7.92
C ASP A 376 9.75 -7.76 -6.47
N HIS A 377 8.52 -7.53 -5.99
CA HIS A 377 8.18 -7.33 -4.59
C HIS A 377 7.62 -8.59 -3.93
N ARG A 378 7.47 -8.54 -2.61
CA ARG A 378 6.91 -9.61 -1.78
C ARG A 378 5.74 -9.08 -0.96
N LEU A 379 4.70 -9.89 -0.82
CA LEU A 379 3.58 -9.57 0.04
C LEU A 379 4.05 -9.43 1.49
N VAL A 380 3.70 -8.30 2.13
CA VAL A 380 3.97 -8.00 3.55
C VAL A 380 2.65 -7.97 4.31
N TRP A 381 2.62 -8.54 5.51
CA TRP A 381 1.40 -8.61 6.31
C TRP A 381 1.66 -8.47 7.81
N LEU A 382 0.65 -7.98 8.53
CA LEU A 382 0.56 -7.97 9.98
C LEU A 382 -0.80 -8.51 10.43
N ASP A 383 -0.80 -9.25 11.53
CA ASP A 383 -2.00 -9.57 12.32
C ASP A 383 -2.16 -8.53 13.42
N LEU A 384 -3.29 -7.84 13.40
CA LEU A 384 -3.59 -6.73 14.29
C LEU A 384 -4.80 -7.07 15.18
N VAL A 385 -4.69 -6.76 16.46
CA VAL A 385 -5.79 -6.83 17.43
C VAL A 385 -6.43 -5.45 17.56
N ILE A 386 -7.74 -5.35 17.36
CA ILE A 386 -8.50 -4.10 17.46
C ILE A 386 -9.00 -3.93 18.91
N LYS A 387 -8.58 -2.83 19.57
CA LYS A 387 -8.99 -2.47 20.93
C LYS A 387 -10.21 -1.56 20.97
#